data_e9ffe4ce841c4b3903356092eadd514e
#
_entry.id   e9ffe4ce841c4b3903356092eadd514e
#
_cell.length_a   1.000
_cell.length_b   1.000
_cell.length_c   1.000
_cell.angle_alpha   90.00
_cell.angle_beta   90.00
_cell.angle_gamma   90.00
#
_symmetry.space_group_name_H-M   'P 1'
#
loop_
_entity.id
_entity.type
_entity.pdbx_description
1 polymer ?
#
loop_
_entity_poly.entity_id
_entity_poly.type
_entity_poly.pdbx_seq_one_letter_code
_entity_poly.pdbx_strand_id
1 'polypeptide(L)'
;MSNNIDMALEKYTLTYKPENDGWPSFYSFIPEYIIGMNAYLYTFQNGNLYRHNTNTNRNEYYGVSGALAPSTLTSVFNPEPTLSIKLFKTLSFESNQAWDCTALSTDLSQGDVDEIHFEQKEGEWYAYIRHLEGVTDFTLRYANGLGTVSIAPTGPNTARVVTLGQPIGNIVSIGAVIYTFRS
;
A
#
# COMPACT_ATOMS: atom_id res chain seq x y z
N MET A 1 -36.73 -1.05 15.52
CA MET A 1 -35.88 -2.11 14.94
C MET A 1 -34.50 -1.95 15.54
N SER A 2 -34.14 -2.82 16.46
CA SER A 2 -32.82 -2.78 17.15
C SER A 2 -31.78 -3.34 16.19
N ASN A 3 -30.89 -2.49 15.69
CA ASN A 3 -29.68 -2.94 15.01
C ASN A 3 -28.74 -3.55 16.05
N ASN A 4 -28.84 -4.86 16.25
CA ASN A 4 -27.78 -5.61 16.88
C ASN A 4 -26.59 -5.56 15.92
N ILE A 5 -25.63 -4.68 16.20
CA ILE A 5 -24.27 -4.78 15.64
C ILE A 5 -23.66 -5.96 16.38
N ASP A 6 -23.72 -7.12 15.73
CA ASP A 6 -22.95 -8.30 16.15
C ASP A 6 -21.47 -7.96 15.89
N MET A 7 -20.86 -7.30 16.87
CA MET A 7 -19.39 -7.12 16.87
C MET A 7 -18.79 -8.50 17.15
N ALA A 8 -18.53 -9.25 16.08
CA ALA A 8 -17.70 -10.43 16.19
C ALA A 8 -16.41 -9.99 16.89
N LEU A 9 -16.18 -10.53 18.06
CA LEU A 9 -14.97 -10.21 18.87
C LEU A 9 -13.77 -10.78 18.11
N GLU A 10 -13.08 -9.95 17.34
CA GLU A 10 -11.87 -10.35 16.65
C GLU A 10 -10.80 -10.70 17.70
N LYS A 11 -10.21 -11.88 17.55
CA LYS A 11 -9.15 -12.38 18.42
C LYS A 11 -7.81 -12.26 17.72
N TYR A 12 -6.81 -11.80 18.45
CA TYR A 12 -5.45 -11.66 17.93
C TYR A 12 -4.43 -12.22 18.91
N THR A 13 -3.33 -12.73 18.38
CA THR A 13 -2.10 -12.93 19.14
C THR A 13 -1.25 -11.68 19.00
N LEU A 14 -0.86 -11.09 20.12
CA LEU A 14 -0.13 -9.82 20.16
C LEU A 14 1.30 -10.02 20.60
N THR A 15 2.23 -9.24 20.02
CA THR A 15 3.58 -9.09 20.54
C THR A 15 3.70 -7.75 21.26
N TYR A 16 4.33 -7.75 22.42
CA TYR A 16 4.71 -6.54 23.14
C TYR A 16 6.23 -6.44 23.18
N LYS A 17 6.77 -5.28 22.90
CA LYS A 17 8.21 -4.99 22.92
C LYS A 17 8.51 -3.95 24.01
N PRO A 18 9.06 -4.37 25.17
CA PRO A 18 9.30 -3.47 26.31
C PRO A 18 10.24 -2.30 25.99
N GLU A 19 11.24 -2.52 25.10
CA GLU A 19 12.21 -1.48 24.73
C GLU A 19 11.57 -0.30 24.01
N ASN A 20 10.47 -0.54 23.30
CA ASN A 20 9.76 0.49 22.54
C ASN A 20 8.43 0.89 23.21
N ASP A 21 8.10 0.27 24.34
CA ASP A 21 6.81 0.44 25.06
C ASP A 21 5.61 0.35 24.10
N GLY A 22 5.61 -0.69 23.25
CA GLY A 22 4.63 -0.78 22.17
C GLY A 22 4.29 -2.21 21.72
N TRP A 23 3.24 -2.29 20.92
CA TRP A 23 2.70 -3.51 20.34
C TRP A 23 3.06 -3.58 18.83
N PRO A 24 4.21 -4.18 18.47
CA PRO A 24 4.70 -4.13 17.09
C PRO A 24 3.90 -4.99 16.11
N SER A 25 3.22 -6.02 16.59
CA SER A 25 2.54 -6.95 15.67
C SER A 25 1.28 -7.56 16.25
N PHE A 26 0.30 -7.74 15.36
CA PHE A 26 -0.96 -8.43 15.56
C PHE A 26 -0.96 -9.63 14.62
N TYR A 27 -1.08 -10.84 15.16
CA TYR A 27 -1.09 -12.07 14.37
C TYR A 27 -2.49 -12.67 14.34
N SER A 28 -2.86 -13.20 13.18
CA SER A 28 -4.15 -13.86 12.97
C SER A 28 -4.24 -15.28 13.57
N PHE A 29 -3.10 -15.91 13.90
CA PHE A 29 -3.11 -17.23 14.51
C PHE A 29 -3.48 -17.15 16.00
N ILE A 30 -4.30 -18.08 16.47
CA ILE A 30 -4.77 -18.14 17.86
C ILE A 30 -4.35 -19.47 18.48
N PRO A 31 -3.33 -19.48 19.33
CA PRO A 31 -2.88 -20.69 19.99
C PRO A 31 -3.76 -21.03 21.21
N GLU A 32 -3.85 -22.31 21.53
CA GLU A 32 -4.43 -22.80 22.78
C GLU A 32 -3.49 -22.55 23.97
N TYR A 33 -2.18 -22.63 23.70
CA TYR A 33 -1.15 -22.38 24.69
C TYR A 33 0.13 -21.88 24.03
N ILE A 34 0.86 -20.99 24.69
CA ILE A 34 2.13 -20.41 24.24
C ILE A 34 3.21 -20.62 25.29
N ILE A 35 4.39 -21.08 24.88
CA ILE A 35 5.55 -21.23 25.74
C ILE A 35 6.86 -20.94 25.01
N GLY A 36 7.75 -20.18 25.66
CA GLY A 36 9.14 -20.04 25.23
C GLY A 36 10.01 -21.10 25.89
N MET A 37 10.80 -21.83 25.07
CA MET A 37 11.73 -22.84 25.57
C MET A 37 12.93 -22.95 24.63
N ASN A 38 14.15 -23.01 25.18
CA ASN A 38 15.41 -23.13 24.39
C ASN A 38 15.54 -22.09 23.29
N ALA A 39 15.21 -20.83 23.56
CA ALA A 39 15.22 -19.71 22.61
C ALA A 39 14.24 -19.86 21.44
N TYR A 40 13.29 -20.77 21.50
CA TYR A 40 12.22 -20.92 20.51
C TYR A 40 10.86 -20.65 21.13
N LEU A 41 9.93 -20.17 20.28
CA LEU A 41 8.53 -20.06 20.61
C LEU A 41 7.80 -21.32 20.17
N TYR A 42 7.08 -21.91 21.09
CA TYR A 42 6.21 -23.07 20.84
C TYR A 42 4.76 -22.71 21.13
N THR A 43 3.87 -23.24 20.31
CA THR A 43 2.42 -23.11 20.52
C THR A 43 1.73 -24.45 20.33
N PHE A 44 0.60 -24.59 20.99
CA PHE A 44 -0.31 -25.72 20.80
C PHE A 44 -1.54 -25.25 20.06
N GLN A 45 -1.98 -26.04 19.09
CA GLN A 45 -3.18 -25.81 18.32
C GLN A 45 -3.76 -27.15 17.83
N ASN A 46 -5.03 -27.38 18.14
CA ASN A 46 -5.76 -28.61 17.77
C ASN A 46 -4.99 -29.90 18.14
N GLY A 47 -4.41 -29.94 19.35
CA GLY A 47 -3.64 -31.09 19.84
C GLY A 47 -2.25 -31.27 19.21
N ASN A 48 -1.81 -30.37 18.35
CA ASN A 48 -0.48 -30.40 17.75
C ASN A 48 0.45 -29.36 18.39
N LEU A 49 1.76 -29.69 18.41
CA LEU A 49 2.81 -28.82 18.86
C LEU A 49 3.52 -28.18 17.65
N TYR A 50 3.60 -26.88 17.63
CA TYR A 50 4.26 -26.11 16.57
C TYR A 50 5.43 -25.31 17.13
N ARG A 51 6.55 -25.34 16.43
CA ARG A 51 7.70 -24.46 16.68
C ARG A 51 7.72 -23.33 15.68
N HIS A 52 7.70 -22.10 16.16
CA HIS A 52 7.70 -20.91 15.33
C HIS A 52 9.09 -20.53 14.80
N ASN A 53 9.11 -19.69 13.75
CA ASN A 53 10.32 -19.13 13.12
C ASN A 53 11.29 -20.19 12.58
N THR A 54 10.77 -21.31 12.10
CA THR A 54 11.56 -22.41 11.53
C THR A 54 11.25 -22.66 10.07
N ASN A 55 10.17 -22.09 9.55
CA ASN A 55 9.79 -22.15 8.15
C ASN A 55 10.46 -21.01 7.37
N THR A 56 10.85 -21.25 6.14
CA THR A 56 11.34 -20.23 5.19
C THR A 56 10.22 -19.39 4.61
N ASN A 57 9.00 -19.91 4.59
CA ASN A 57 7.82 -19.18 4.13
C ASN A 57 7.41 -18.15 5.19
N ARG A 58 7.10 -16.95 4.75
CA ARG A 58 6.61 -15.88 5.60
C ARG A 58 5.10 -16.00 5.79
N ASN A 59 4.59 -15.56 6.96
CA ASN A 59 3.17 -15.53 7.31
C ASN A 59 2.45 -16.88 7.19
N GLU A 60 3.16 -17.99 7.29
CA GLU A 60 2.59 -19.31 7.32
C GLU A 60 2.53 -19.83 8.75
N TYR A 61 1.31 -20.00 9.26
CA TYR A 61 1.04 -20.46 10.61
C TYR A 61 0.10 -21.67 10.57
N TYR A 62 0.42 -22.72 11.30
CA TYR A 62 -0.38 -23.96 11.40
C TYR A 62 -0.71 -24.60 10.05
N GLY A 63 0.19 -24.48 9.07
CA GLY A 63 -0.03 -25.00 7.71
C GLY A 63 -0.95 -24.13 6.85
N VAL A 64 -1.36 -22.95 7.33
CA VAL A 64 -2.12 -21.99 6.53
C VAL A 64 -1.14 -21.09 5.78
N SER A 65 -1.28 -21.05 4.45
CA SER A 65 -0.40 -20.25 3.58
C SER A 65 -0.49 -18.75 3.87
N GLY A 66 0.64 -18.08 3.85
CA GLY A 66 0.72 -16.62 3.99
C GLY A 66 -0.03 -15.83 2.92
N ALA A 67 -0.36 -16.45 1.79
CA ALA A 67 -1.24 -15.85 0.78
C ALA A 67 -2.65 -15.55 1.29
N LEU A 68 -3.11 -16.27 2.33
CA LEU A 68 -4.41 -16.05 2.97
C LEU A 68 -4.35 -15.05 4.14
N ALA A 69 -3.15 -14.67 4.58
CA ALA A 69 -2.94 -13.74 5.67
C ALA A 69 -1.73 -12.82 5.34
N PRO A 70 -1.88 -11.88 4.39
CA PRO A 70 -0.81 -10.98 4.01
C PRO A 70 -0.38 -10.09 5.18
N SER A 71 0.90 -9.68 5.20
CA SER A 71 1.35 -8.65 6.13
C SER A 71 0.77 -7.30 5.72
N THR A 72 0.16 -6.61 6.65
CA THR A 72 -0.40 -5.27 6.43
C THR A 72 0.20 -4.27 7.41
N LEU A 73 0.40 -3.04 6.94
CA LEU A 73 0.78 -1.91 7.75
C LEU A 73 -0.21 -0.77 7.51
N THR A 74 -0.82 -0.30 8.59
CA THR A 74 -1.71 0.86 8.54
C THR A 74 -1.11 1.97 9.38
N SER A 75 -0.96 3.15 8.81
CA SER A 75 -0.38 4.32 9.49
C SER A 75 -1.13 5.59 9.13
N VAL A 76 -1.08 6.56 10.04
CA VAL A 76 -1.61 7.91 9.81
C VAL A 76 -0.46 8.84 9.48
N PHE A 77 -0.53 9.53 8.33
CA PHE A 77 0.43 10.53 7.91
C PHE A 77 -0.19 11.92 8.06
N ASN A 78 0.29 12.69 9.00
CA ASN A 78 -0.08 14.09 9.14
C ASN A 78 1.14 14.93 9.52
N PRO A 79 2.06 15.18 8.56
CA PRO A 79 3.28 15.95 8.82
C PRO A 79 2.93 17.39 9.24
N GLU A 80 3.78 17.99 10.02
CA GLU A 80 3.64 19.40 10.45
C GLU A 80 3.68 20.37 9.25
N PRO A 81 2.91 21.46 9.29
CA PRO A 81 1.91 21.83 10.30
C PRO A 81 0.60 21.04 10.16
N THR A 82 0.07 20.54 11.27
CA THR A 82 -1.06 19.58 11.29
C THR A 82 -2.38 20.16 10.74
N LEU A 83 -2.59 21.46 10.84
CA LEU A 83 -3.83 22.15 10.40
C LEU A 83 -3.76 22.71 8.98
N SER A 84 -2.67 22.50 8.25
CA SER A 84 -2.55 22.99 6.88
C SER A 84 -3.24 22.07 5.88
N ILE A 85 -3.75 22.64 4.79
CA ILE A 85 -4.21 21.86 3.64
C ILE A 85 -2.98 21.23 2.98
N LYS A 86 -3.00 19.93 2.75
CA LYS A 86 -1.89 19.16 2.19
C LYS A 86 -2.32 18.44 0.93
N LEU A 87 -1.42 18.39 -0.04
CA LEU A 87 -1.56 17.59 -1.24
C LEU A 87 -0.45 16.54 -1.26
N PHE A 88 -0.83 15.28 -1.09
CA PHE A 88 0.09 14.15 -1.17
C PHE A 88 0.23 13.73 -2.64
N LYS A 89 1.45 13.76 -3.17
CA LYS A 89 1.75 13.48 -4.59
C LYS A 89 2.47 12.16 -4.79
N THR A 90 3.32 11.82 -3.84
CA THR A 90 4.16 10.64 -3.90
C THR A 90 4.13 9.89 -2.59
N LEU A 91 4.35 8.59 -2.67
CA LEU A 91 4.58 7.71 -1.54
C LEU A 91 5.97 7.11 -1.69
N SER A 92 6.73 7.05 -0.60
CA SER A 92 7.98 6.31 -0.55
C SER A 92 8.09 5.46 0.70
N PHE A 93 8.83 4.37 0.61
CA PHE A 93 9.13 3.52 1.76
C PHE A 93 10.43 2.74 1.55
N GLU A 94 11.06 2.38 2.64
CA GLU A 94 12.26 1.56 2.67
C GLU A 94 11.86 0.10 2.90
N SER A 95 12.16 -0.77 1.95
CA SER A 95 11.98 -2.21 2.11
C SER A 95 12.79 -2.98 1.07
N ASN A 96 12.89 -4.30 1.25
CA ASN A 96 13.58 -5.19 0.32
C ASN A 96 12.78 -5.51 -0.96
N GLN A 97 11.50 -5.14 -1.01
CA GLN A 97 10.62 -5.32 -2.17
C GLN A 97 9.52 -4.26 -2.17
N ALA A 98 8.89 -4.06 -3.33
CA ALA A 98 7.70 -3.22 -3.42
C ALA A 98 6.53 -3.81 -2.63
N TRP A 99 5.61 -2.95 -2.21
CA TRP A 99 4.38 -3.31 -1.50
C TRP A 99 3.19 -2.68 -2.20
N ASP A 100 2.05 -3.35 -2.16
CA ASP A 100 0.79 -2.73 -2.56
C ASP A 100 0.34 -1.73 -1.51
N CYS A 101 0.07 -0.51 -1.92
CA CYS A 101 -0.65 0.45 -1.11
C CYS A 101 -2.14 0.38 -1.46
N THR A 102 -2.86 -0.50 -0.79
CA THR A 102 -4.26 -0.84 -1.12
C THR A 102 -5.27 0.25 -0.79
N ALA A 103 -4.91 1.18 0.09
CA ALA A 103 -5.78 2.30 0.45
C ALA A 103 -4.99 3.50 0.95
N LEU A 104 -5.22 4.64 0.34
CA LEU A 104 -4.84 5.97 0.81
C LEU A 104 -6.14 6.76 0.98
N SER A 105 -6.45 7.20 2.18
CA SER A 105 -7.71 7.87 2.47
C SER A 105 -7.50 9.20 3.18
N THR A 106 -8.22 10.21 2.73
CA THR A 106 -8.36 11.50 3.40
C THR A 106 -9.84 11.86 3.48
N ASP A 107 -10.18 12.93 4.16
CA ASP A 107 -11.57 13.43 4.22
C ASP A 107 -12.10 13.86 2.83
N LEU A 108 -11.24 14.12 1.88
CA LEU A 108 -11.58 14.67 0.57
C LEU A 108 -11.47 13.66 -0.57
N SER A 109 -10.60 12.67 -0.45
CA SER A 109 -10.21 11.83 -1.59
C SER A 109 -9.66 10.48 -1.13
N GLN A 110 -9.75 9.49 -2.01
CA GLN A 110 -9.18 8.17 -1.84
C GLN A 110 -8.25 7.84 -3.01
N GLY A 111 -7.27 7.02 -2.78
CA GLY A 111 -6.33 6.55 -3.78
C GLY A 111 -5.73 5.20 -3.39
N ASP A 112 -5.00 4.63 -4.32
CA ASP A 112 -4.24 3.41 -4.19
C ASP A 112 -2.94 3.50 -5.00
N VAL A 113 -2.03 2.58 -4.81
CA VAL A 113 -0.83 2.43 -5.64
C VAL A 113 -0.43 0.96 -5.63
N ASP A 114 -0.61 0.29 -6.77
CA ASP A 114 -0.16 -1.09 -6.95
C ASP A 114 1.37 -1.20 -6.87
N GLU A 115 1.88 -2.36 -6.44
CA GLU A 115 3.31 -2.64 -6.33
C GLU A 115 4.08 -2.39 -7.65
N ILE A 116 3.45 -2.64 -8.80
CA ILE A 116 4.05 -2.47 -10.14
C ILE A 116 4.38 -1.01 -10.49
N HIS A 117 3.82 -0.05 -9.76
CA HIS A 117 4.05 1.38 -9.98
C HIS A 117 5.20 1.94 -9.15
N PHE A 118 5.76 1.15 -8.24
CA PHE A 118 6.91 1.56 -7.46
C PHE A 118 8.21 1.35 -8.23
N GLU A 119 9.05 2.37 -8.27
CA GLU A 119 10.41 2.34 -8.80
C GLU A 119 11.40 2.43 -7.65
N GLN A 120 12.40 1.55 -7.66
CA GLN A 120 13.48 1.60 -6.67
C GLN A 120 14.52 2.63 -7.08
N LYS A 121 14.81 3.55 -6.17
CA LYS A 121 15.86 4.57 -6.32
C LYS A 121 16.60 4.75 -4.99
N GLU A 122 17.92 4.63 -5.01
CA GLU A 122 18.79 4.85 -3.85
C GLU A 122 18.41 4.05 -2.59
N GLY A 123 17.82 2.86 -2.77
CA GLY A 123 17.42 1.98 -1.66
C GLY A 123 15.98 2.16 -1.20
N GLU A 124 15.27 3.16 -1.68
CA GLU A 124 13.87 3.40 -1.39
C GLU A 124 12.97 3.08 -2.59
N TRP A 125 11.72 2.76 -2.32
CA TRP A 125 10.68 2.57 -3.32
C TRP A 125 9.82 3.81 -3.40
N TYR A 126 9.64 4.34 -4.61
CA TYR A 126 8.86 5.56 -4.90
C TYR A 126 7.76 5.30 -5.90
N ALA A 127 6.59 5.85 -5.65
CA ALA A 127 5.51 5.88 -6.61
C ALA A 127 4.70 7.18 -6.53
N TYR A 128 4.05 7.55 -7.65
CA TYR A 128 3.05 8.61 -7.67
C TYR A 128 1.72 8.09 -7.16
N ILE A 129 1.09 8.84 -6.27
CA ILE A 129 -0.26 8.53 -5.79
C ILE A 129 -1.25 8.80 -6.93
N ARG A 130 -2.14 7.85 -7.16
CA ARG A 130 -3.15 7.88 -8.20
C ARG A 130 -4.54 7.98 -7.59
N HIS A 131 -5.48 8.59 -8.31
CA HIS A 131 -6.88 8.57 -7.93
C HIS A 131 -7.51 7.23 -8.30
N LEU A 132 -8.46 6.79 -7.49
CA LEU A 132 -9.36 5.70 -7.88
C LEU A 132 -10.16 6.09 -9.13
N GLU A 133 -10.42 5.12 -9.99
CA GLU A 133 -11.28 5.30 -11.15
C GLU A 133 -12.67 5.80 -10.73
N GLY A 134 -13.24 6.69 -11.55
CA GLY A 134 -14.57 7.25 -11.31
C GLY A 134 -14.62 8.53 -10.49
N VAL A 135 -13.53 8.98 -9.89
CA VAL A 135 -13.46 10.31 -9.25
C VAL A 135 -13.34 11.39 -10.33
N THR A 136 -14.42 12.15 -10.55
CA THR A 136 -14.50 13.18 -11.58
C THR A 136 -14.30 14.61 -11.08
N ASP A 137 -14.11 14.81 -9.79
CA ASP A 137 -13.87 16.14 -9.23
C ASP A 137 -12.48 16.65 -9.60
N PHE A 138 -12.43 17.52 -10.60
CA PHE A 138 -11.19 18.11 -11.09
C PHE A 138 -10.54 19.08 -10.12
N THR A 139 -11.27 19.58 -9.11
CA THR A 139 -10.72 20.49 -8.09
C THR A 139 -9.77 19.76 -7.14
N LEU A 140 -9.91 18.46 -7.02
CA LEU A 140 -9.07 17.59 -6.19
C LEU A 140 -7.84 17.04 -6.94
N ARG A 141 -7.71 17.34 -8.24
CA ARG A 141 -6.61 16.86 -9.07
C ARG A 141 -5.49 17.90 -9.12
N TYR A 142 -4.30 17.42 -9.30
CA TYR A 142 -3.14 18.25 -9.61
C TYR A 142 -2.56 17.86 -10.99
N ALA A 143 -1.89 18.79 -11.63
CA ALA A 143 -1.23 18.56 -12.91
C ALA A 143 0.28 18.39 -12.71
N ASN A 144 0.85 17.39 -13.39
CA ASN A 144 2.29 17.24 -13.53
C ASN A 144 2.70 17.70 -14.95
N GLY A 145 3.72 18.56 -15.02
CA GLY A 145 4.29 18.96 -16.29
C GLY A 145 5.13 17.83 -16.88
N LEU A 146 4.83 17.46 -18.14
CA LEU A 146 5.56 16.42 -18.87
C LEU A 146 6.59 17.03 -19.87
N GLY A 147 6.79 18.35 -19.83
CA GLY A 147 7.66 19.06 -20.74
C GLY A 147 7.03 19.33 -22.11
N THR A 148 7.86 19.57 -23.12
CA THR A 148 7.42 19.80 -24.49
C THR A 148 7.09 18.49 -25.19
N VAL A 149 6.02 18.50 -25.97
CA VAL A 149 5.56 17.33 -26.72
C VAL A 149 5.50 17.63 -28.23
N SER A 150 5.80 16.63 -29.02
CA SER A 150 5.47 16.64 -30.44
C SER A 150 4.32 15.67 -30.72
N ILE A 151 3.32 16.14 -31.45
CA ILE A 151 2.16 15.34 -31.85
C ILE A 151 2.25 15.13 -33.34
N ALA A 152 2.44 13.88 -33.76
CA ALA A 152 2.40 13.56 -35.19
C ALA A 152 0.96 13.74 -35.70
N PRO A 153 0.76 14.50 -36.82
CA PRO A 153 -0.54 14.58 -37.45
C PRO A 153 -0.89 13.21 -38.04
N THR A 154 -1.92 12.60 -37.52
CA THR A 154 -2.46 11.36 -38.05
C THR A 154 -3.84 11.63 -38.65
N GLY A 155 -4.19 10.91 -39.71
CA GLY A 155 -5.44 11.12 -40.45
C GLY A 155 -6.70 10.95 -39.59
N PRO A 156 -7.88 11.22 -40.12
CA PRO A 156 -9.13 11.09 -39.38
C PRO A 156 -9.29 9.65 -38.90
N ASN A 157 -9.60 9.48 -37.60
CA ASN A 157 -9.82 8.20 -36.90
C ASN A 157 -8.59 7.32 -36.61
N THR A 158 -7.38 7.84 -36.65
CA THR A 158 -6.19 7.08 -36.22
C THR A 158 -5.69 7.54 -34.83
N ALA A 159 -5.11 6.60 -34.08
CA ALA A 159 -4.48 6.90 -32.80
C ALA A 159 -3.38 7.95 -32.98
N ARG A 160 -3.36 8.96 -32.13
CA ARG A 160 -2.32 9.99 -32.13
C ARG A 160 -1.12 9.49 -31.34
N VAL A 161 0.06 9.62 -31.91
CA VAL A 161 1.31 9.37 -31.18
C VAL A 161 1.78 10.70 -30.63
N VAL A 162 1.92 10.74 -29.30
CA VAL A 162 2.50 11.85 -28.57
C VAL A 162 3.92 11.46 -28.16
N THR A 163 4.90 12.18 -28.69
CA THR A 163 6.31 11.97 -28.34
C THR A 163 6.73 12.99 -27.28
N LEU A 164 7.22 12.52 -26.17
CA LEU A 164 7.71 13.33 -25.07
C LEU A 164 9.23 13.47 -25.17
N GLY A 165 9.74 14.66 -24.88
CA GLY A 165 11.18 14.95 -24.95
C GLY A 165 11.99 14.35 -23.79
N GLN A 166 11.31 13.84 -22.75
CA GLN A 166 11.92 13.24 -21.57
C GLN A 166 11.23 11.93 -21.22
N PRO A 167 11.94 10.97 -20.59
CA PRO A 167 11.33 9.79 -20.01
C PRO A 167 10.32 10.19 -18.93
N ILE A 168 9.11 9.63 -18.98
CA ILE A 168 8.03 9.93 -18.03
C ILE A 168 7.93 8.92 -16.90
N GLY A 169 8.73 7.84 -16.95
CA GLY A 169 8.65 6.77 -15.95
C GLY A 169 7.22 6.24 -15.80
N ASN A 170 6.80 6.01 -14.58
CA ASN A 170 5.45 5.55 -14.25
C ASN A 170 4.46 6.68 -13.90
N ILE A 171 4.80 7.95 -14.17
CA ILE A 171 3.92 9.10 -13.87
C ILE A 171 2.63 9.09 -14.70
N VAL A 172 2.67 8.49 -15.89
CA VAL A 172 1.51 8.33 -16.79
C VAL A 172 1.16 6.85 -16.91
N SER A 173 -0.11 6.51 -16.73
CA SER A 173 -0.63 5.16 -16.91
C SER A 173 -1.64 5.13 -18.07
N ILE A 174 -2.01 3.91 -18.47
CA ILE A 174 -3.09 3.72 -19.46
C ILE A 174 -4.36 4.32 -18.88
N GLY A 175 -5.06 5.15 -19.66
CA GLY A 175 -6.25 5.88 -19.24
C GLY A 175 -5.99 7.27 -18.65
N ALA A 176 -4.73 7.66 -18.41
CA ALA A 176 -4.42 9.02 -17.97
C ALA A 176 -4.81 10.06 -19.03
N VAL A 177 -5.35 11.21 -18.59
CA VAL A 177 -5.73 12.32 -19.47
C VAL A 177 -4.54 13.27 -19.60
N ILE A 178 -4.15 13.55 -20.85
CA ILE A 178 -3.06 14.47 -21.17
C ILE A 178 -3.65 15.73 -21.80
N TYR A 179 -3.29 16.87 -21.25
CA TYR A 179 -3.66 18.18 -21.78
C TYR A 179 -2.45 18.80 -22.49
N THR A 180 -2.65 19.32 -23.69
CA THR A 180 -1.62 20.05 -24.43
C THR A 180 -2.04 21.50 -24.62
N PHE A 181 -1.13 22.41 -24.38
CA PHE A 181 -1.32 23.82 -24.64
C PHE A 181 -0.37 24.26 -25.77
N ARG A 182 -0.84 25.09 -26.65
CA ARG A 182 0.02 25.74 -27.66
C ARG A 182 0.47 27.08 -27.09
N SER A 183 1.76 27.30 -27.10
CA SER A 183 2.35 28.63 -26.88
C SER A 183 2.26 29.48 -28.14
#